data_8c457e7c07fafd5286cd3741682a1b26
#
_entry.id   8c457e7c07fafd5286cd3741682a1b26
#
_cell.length_a   1.000
_cell.length_b   1.000
_cell.length_c   1.000
_cell.angle_alpha   90.00
_cell.angle_beta   90.00
_cell.angle_gamma   90.00
#
_symmetry.space_group_name_H-M   'P 1'
#
loop_
_entity.id
_entity.type
_entity.pdbx_description
1 polymer ?
#
loop_
_entity_poly.entity_id
_entity_poly.type
_entity_poly.pdbx_seq_one_letter_code
_entity_poly.pdbx_strand_id
1 'polypeptide(L)'
;MLKLDKIQANKIVEKLMADIPYNINIMDERGKIIASGDSARIGERHRGAERAINERKNIEIYKDTSLEKKGTNEPIILNNHILGVVGISGEPDEVRKFTKLVRSIVLLLTEELNTQQEREKKKKQKNQFIQHLMHVDSAYSEALKLEALELYNLQLDDQNHCVLTKDKRLLSSYYPGHEIF
;
A
#
# COMPACT_ATOMS: atom_id res chain seq x y z
N MET A 1 -5.66 -6.44 -2.52
CA MET A 1 -6.57 -5.29 -2.74
C MET A 1 -5.89 -4.06 -2.18
N LEU A 2 -5.68 -3.04 -3.01
CA LEU A 2 -5.02 -1.80 -2.61
C LEU A 2 -5.88 -1.10 -1.54
N LYS A 3 -5.28 -0.76 -0.41
CA LYS A 3 -5.96 -0.09 0.69
C LYS A 3 -4.99 0.90 1.33
N LEU A 4 -5.47 2.09 1.60
CA LEU A 4 -4.74 3.09 2.36
C LEU A 4 -4.93 2.81 3.86
N ASP A 5 -3.88 2.37 4.53
CA ASP A 5 -3.94 2.11 5.97
C ASP A 5 -3.58 3.38 6.79
N LYS A 6 -3.91 3.34 8.09
CA LYS A 6 -3.70 4.46 9.00
C LYS A 6 -2.23 4.83 9.17
N ILE A 7 -1.32 3.85 9.15
CA ILE A 7 0.13 4.08 9.35
C ILE A 7 0.70 4.79 8.12
N GLN A 8 0.33 4.31 6.93
CA GLN A 8 0.72 4.92 5.66
C GLN A 8 0.18 6.34 5.55
N ALA A 9 -1.14 6.53 5.83
CA ALA A 9 -1.78 7.83 5.77
C ALA A 9 -1.12 8.87 6.71
N ASN A 10 -0.78 8.49 7.94
CA ASN A 10 -0.09 9.37 8.88
C ASN A 10 1.29 9.79 8.37
N LYS A 11 2.11 8.85 7.86
CA LYS A 11 3.42 9.16 7.27
C LYS A 11 3.33 10.11 6.09
N ILE A 12 2.29 9.97 5.28
CA ILE A 12 2.06 10.85 4.13
C ILE A 12 1.68 12.25 4.61
N VAL A 13 0.71 12.36 5.53
CA VAL A 13 0.29 13.65 6.08
C VAL A 13 1.46 14.38 6.75
N GLU A 14 2.23 13.68 7.59
CA GLU A 14 3.39 14.25 8.28
C GLU A 14 4.42 14.84 7.29
N LYS A 15 4.74 14.12 6.21
CA LYS A 15 5.64 14.62 5.17
C LYS A 15 5.08 15.83 4.43
N LEU A 16 3.81 15.80 4.06
CA LEU A 16 3.20 16.88 3.29
C LEU A 16 2.96 18.13 4.14
N MET A 17 2.68 18.00 5.43
CA MET A 17 2.52 19.12 6.35
C MET A 17 3.81 19.91 6.61
N ALA A 18 4.98 19.36 6.27
CA ALA A 18 6.25 20.07 6.33
C ALA A 18 6.32 21.21 5.28
N ASP A 19 5.67 21.02 4.13
CA ASP A 19 5.79 21.92 2.98
C ASP A 19 4.49 22.67 2.66
N ILE A 20 3.34 22.14 3.10
CA ILE A 20 2.01 22.69 2.80
C ILE A 20 1.45 23.38 4.04
N PRO A 21 1.21 24.71 4.00
CA PRO A 21 0.78 25.49 5.16
C PRO A 21 -0.72 25.34 5.50
N TYR A 22 -1.36 24.31 5.01
CA TYR A 22 -2.78 24.03 5.22
C TYR A 22 -2.96 22.68 5.87
N ASN A 23 -3.95 22.56 6.77
CA ASN A 23 -4.23 21.27 7.38
C ASN A 23 -4.73 20.26 6.34
N ILE A 24 -4.03 19.13 6.25
CA ILE A 24 -4.35 18.02 5.35
C ILE A 24 -5.01 16.92 6.17
N ASN A 25 -6.12 16.39 5.65
CA ASN A 25 -6.81 15.23 6.19
C ASN A 25 -6.83 14.12 5.14
N ILE A 26 -6.61 12.90 5.57
CA ILE A 26 -6.87 11.71 4.75
C ILE A 26 -7.98 10.92 5.43
N MET A 27 -9.01 10.60 4.66
CA MET A 27 -10.16 9.82 5.08
C MET A 27 -10.19 8.49 4.35
N ASP A 28 -10.74 7.47 5.01
CA ASP A 28 -10.97 6.15 4.44
C ASP A 28 -12.14 6.15 3.44
N GLU A 29 -12.46 4.98 2.87
CA GLU A 29 -13.56 4.75 1.93
C GLU A 29 -14.95 5.00 2.52
N ARG A 30 -15.04 5.27 3.82
CA ARG A 30 -16.30 5.59 4.55
C ARG A 30 -16.36 7.05 5.01
N GLY A 31 -15.36 7.86 4.65
CA GLY A 31 -15.29 9.27 5.06
C GLY A 31 -14.84 9.51 6.50
N LYS A 32 -14.26 8.49 7.16
CA LYS A 32 -13.66 8.62 8.49
C LYS A 32 -12.22 9.11 8.36
N ILE A 33 -11.84 10.13 9.13
CA ILE A 33 -10.47 10.67 9.15
C ILE A 33 -9.53 9.63 9.77
N ILE A 34 -8.56 9.15 8.99
CA ILE A 34 -7.55 8.18 9.42
C ILE A 34 -6.20 8.84 9.67
N ALA A 35 -5.94 10.01 9.07
CA ALA A 35 -4.77 10.83 9.32
C ALA A 35 -5.11 12.32 9.15
N SER A 36 -4.49 13.18 9.94
CA SER A 36 -4.72 14.62 9.94
C SER A 36 -3.51 15.35 10.50
N GLY A 37 -3.22 16.55 9.98
CA GLY A 37 -2.30 17.50 10.60
C GLY A 37 -2.81 18.00 11.96
N ASP A 38 -4.12 17.98 12.18
CA ASP A 38 -4.76 18.19 13.48
C ASP A 38 -5.17 16.83 14.06
N SER A 39 -4.38 16.33 15.01
CA SER A 39 -4.58 15.00 15.59
C SER A 39 -5.92 14.84 16.33
N ALA A 40 -6.52 15.94 16.82
CA ALA A 40 -7.82 15.89 17.49
C ALA A 40 -8.95 15.43 16.58
N ARG A 41 -8.77 15.58 15.25
CA ARG A 41 -9.77 15.21 14.26
C ARG A 41 -9.72 13.75 13.82
N ILE A 42 -8.68 13.03 14.19
CA ILE A 42 -8.53 11.63 13.81
C ILE A 42 -9.64 10.78 14.43
N GLY A 43 -10.35 10.04 13.60
CA GLY A 43 -11.47 9.19 14.02
C GLY A 43 -12.86 9.81 13.82
N GLU A 44 -12.92 11.12 13.54
CA GLU A 44 -14.18 11.80 13.22
C GLU A 44 -14.70 11.43 11.82
N ARG A 45 -16.00 11.51 11.64
CA ARG A 45 -16.64 11.45 10.31
C ARG A 45 -16.62 12.81 9.66
N HIS A 46 -16.32 12.84 8.36
CA HIS A 46 -16.26 14.07 7.59
C HIS A 46 -17.32 14.08 6.47
N ARG A 47 -18.37 14.88 6.64
CA ARG A 47 -19.50 14.93 5.68
C ARG A 47 -19.06 15.32 4.27
N GLY A 48 -18.15 16.28 4.12
CA GLY A 48 -17.59 16.64 2.81
C GLY A 48 -16.91 15.47 2.12
N ALA A 49 -16.25 14.58 2.87
CA ALA A 49 -15.67 13.36 2.34
C ALA A 49 -16.74 12.34 1.94
N GLU A 50 -17.77 12.13 2.77
CA GLU A 50 -18.88 11.24 2.43
C GLU A 50 -19.57 11.69 1.13
N ARG A 51 -19.76 13.00 0.94
CA ARG A 51 -20.28 13.55 -0.31
C ARG A 51 -19.33 13.32 -1.49
N ALA A 52 -18.01 13.55 -1.31
CA ALA A 52 -17.02 13.30 -2.34
C ALA A 52 -16.99 11.82 -2.79
N ILE A 53 -17.17 10.89 -1.85
CA ILE A 53 -17.29 9.46 -2.12
C ILE A 53 -18.54 9.17 -2.96
N ASN A 54 -19.70 9.65 -2.52
CA ASN A 54 -20.98 9.38 -3.15
C ASN A 54 -21.09 9.99 -4.57
N GLU A 55 -20.61 11.22 -4.71
CA GLU A 55 -20.67 11.98 -5.97
C GLU A 55 -19.48 11.69 -6.88
N ARG A 56 -18.44 11.00 -6.37
CA ARG A 56 -17.19 10.66 -7.06
C ARG A 56 -16.48 11.86 -7.69
N LYS A 57 -16.61 13.02 -7.07
CA LYS A 57 -16.05 14.30 -7.53
C LYS A 57 -15.52 15.13 -6.36
N ASN A 58 -14.72 16.15 -6.68
CA ASN A 58 -14.29 17.13 -5.70
C ASN A 58 -15.49 17.87 -5.09
N ILE A 59 -15.51 18.00 -3.76
CA ILE A 59 -16.50 18.77 -3.01
C ILE A 59 -15.82 19.94 -2.34
N GLU A 60 -16.27 21.14 -2.66
CA GLU A 60 -15.80 22.39 -2.10
C GLU A 60 -16.78 22.94 -1.07
N ILE A 61 -16.26 23.37 0.07
CA ILE A 61 -17.00 23.91 1.20
C ILE A 61 -16.50 25.34 1.43
N TYR A 62 -17.35 26.31 1.15
CA TYR A 62 -17.02 27.73 1.21
C TYR A 62 -17.33 28.39 2.57
N LYS A 63 -18.06 27.70 3.44
CA LYS A 63 -18.45 28.24 4.77
C LYS A 63 -18.28 27.17 5.83
N ASP A 64 -17.67 27.57 6.95
CA ASP A 64 -17.63 26.73 8.15
C ASP A 64 -19.03 26.54 8.69
N THR A 65 -19.30 25.31 9.09
CA THR A 65 -20.52 24.91 9.82
C THR A 65 -20.11 24.12 11.06
N SER A 66 -21.07 23.77 11.90
CA SER A 66 -20.82 22.89 13.04
C SER A 66 -20.28 21.50 12.65
N LEU A 67 -20.45 21.08 11.38
CA LEU A 67 -20.19 19.73 10.89
C LEU A 67 -19.17 19.66 9.77
N GLU A 68 -18.85 20.79 9.13
CA GLU A 68 -17.93 20.87 7.99
C GLU A 68 -17.05 22.11 8.13
N LYS A 69 -15.74 21.91 7.89
CA LYS A 69 -14.78 23.01 7.78
C LYS A 69 -14.64 23.43 6.33
N LYS A 70 -14.39 24.75 6.14
CA LYS A 70 -14.05 25.33 4.84
C LYS A 70 -12.85 24.59 4.23
N GLY A 71 -12.95 24.25 2.94
CA GLY A 71 -11.88 23.52 2.25
C GLY A 71 -12.38 22.73 1.04
N THR A 72 -11.54 21.83 0.59
CA THR A 72 -11.80 20.93 -0.54
C THR A 72 -11.65 19.48 -0.13
N ASN A 73 -12.44 18.59 -0.75
CA ASN A 73 -12.42 17.14 -0.50
C ASN A 73 -12.38 16.41 -1.84
N GLU A 74 -11.22 15.87 -2.19
CA GLU A 74 -10.96 15.19 -3.47
C GLU A 74 -10.93 13.67 -3.28
N PRO A 75 -11.76 12.88 -3.96
CA PRO A 75 -11.73 11.43 -3.83
C PRO A 75 -10.49 10.85 -4.50
N ILE A 76 -9.88 9.85 -3.86
CA ILE A 76 -8.78 9.05 -4.38
C ILE A 76 -9.40 7.85 -5.09
N ILE A 77 -9.37 7.86 -6.40
CA ILE A 77 -9.96 6.80 -7.24
C ILE A 77 -8.85 6.10 -8.00
N LEU A 78 -8.79 4.77 -7.88
CA LEU A 78 -7.88 3.91 -8.62
C LEU A 78 -8.64 2.70 -9.18
N ASN A 79 -8.49 2.43 -10.48
CA ASN A 79 -9.17 1.32 -11.16
C ASN A 79 -10.68 1.26 -10.85
N ASN A 80 -11.31 2.43 -10.87
CA ASN A 80 -12.73 2.63 -10.55
C ASN A 80 -13.14 2.36 -9.09
N HIS A 81 -12.19 2.09 -8.18
CA HIS A 81 -12.43 1.92 -6.75
C HIS A 81 -12.03 3.18 -5.98
N ILE A 82 -12.85 3.56 -5.00
CA ILE A 82 -12.51 4.66 -4.09
C ILE A 82 -11.65 4.09 -2.97
N LEU A 83 -10.42 4.61 -2.84
CA LEU A 83 -9.49 4.24 -1.79
C LEU A 83 -9.65 5.11 -0.53
N GLY A 84 -10.22 6.30 -0.71
CA GLY A 84 -10.40 7.28 0.34
C GLY A 84 -10.62 8.68 -0.22
N VAL A 85 -10.41 9.69 0.62
CA VAL A 85 -10.54 11.11 0.25
C VAL A 85 -9.38 11.91 0.84
N VAL A 86 -8.85 12.85 0.08
CA VAL A 86 -7.95 13.90 0.59
C VAL A 86 -8.76 15.16 0.83
N GLY A 87 -8.69 15.69 2.04
CA GLY A 87 -9.25 17.00 2.39
C GLY A 87 -8.15 17.99 2.74
N ILE A 88 -8.28 19.23 2.26
CA ILE A 88 -7.41 20.34 2.66
C ILE A 88 -8.29 21.48 3.18
N SER A 89 -8.01 21.93 4.41
CA SER A 89 -8.73 23.03 5.06
C SER A 89 -8.20 24.37 4.57
N GLY A 90 -9.08 25.30 4.24
CA GLY A 90 -8.73 26.65 3.76
C GLY A 90 -9.74 27.19 2.76
N GLU A 91 -9.47 28.34 2.17
CA GLU A 91 -10.31 28.89 1.08
C GLU A 91 -10.25 27.94 -0.13
N PRO A 92 -11.39 27.44 -0.65
CA PRO A 92 -11.40 26.49 -1.76
C PRO A 92 -10.60 26.99 -2.98
N ASP A 93 -10.67 28.26 -3.30
CA ASP A 93 -9.96 28.85 -4.45
C ASP A 93 -8.42 28.83 -4.27
N GLU A 94 -7.95 28.88 -3.04
CA GLU A 94 -6.52 28.79 -2.72
C GLU A 94 -6.05 27.33 -2.67
N VAL A 95 -6.81 26.46 -2.00
CA VAL A 95 -6.38 25.09 -1.72
C VAL A 95 -6.68 24.09 -2.83
N ARG A 96 -7.56 24.39 -3.77
CA ARG A 96 -7.97 23.50 -4.88
C ARG A 96 -6.77 22.94 -5.66
N LYS A 97 -5.80 23.77 -5.99
CA LYS A 97 -4.59 23.35 -6.70
C LYS A 97 -3.73 22.37 -5.90
N PHE A 98 -3.64 22.60 -4.59
CA PHE A 98 -2.91 21.70 -3.69
C PHE A 98 -3.63 20.38 -3.51
N THR A 99 -4.97 20.38 -3.42
CA THR A 99 -5.74 19.15 -3.21
C THR A 99 -5.54 18.14 -4.33
N LYS A 100 -5.54 18.58 -5.59
CA LYS A 100 -5.26 17.71 -6.75
C LYS A 100 -3.84 17.15 -6.71
N LEU A 101 -2.86 17.99 -6.37
CA LEU A 101 -1.46 17.58 -6.26
C LEU A 101 -1.29 16.56 -5.12
N VAL A 102 -1.82 16.87 -3.94
CA VAL A 102 -1.77 15.99 -2.77
C VAL A 102 -2.44 14.64 -3.07
N ARG A 103 -3.62 14.64 -3.71
CA ARG A 103 -4.26 13.40 -4.14
C ARG A 103 -3.34 12.54 -5.02
N SER A 104 -2.67 13.15 -5.99
CA SER A 104 -1.75 12.43 -6.89
C SER A 104 -0.55 11.88 -6.13
N ILE A 105 0.01 12.62 -5.19
CA ILE A 105 1.12 12.18 -4.33
C ILE A 105 0.66 11.03 -3.42
N VAL A 106 -0.51 11.16 -2.79
CA VAL A 106 -1.08 10.10 -1.93
C VAL A 106 -1.26 8.82 -2.72
N LEU A 107 -1.81 8.91 -3.94
CA LEU A 107 -2.01 7.76 -4.81
C LEU A 107 -0.68 7.08 -5.14
N LEU A 108 0.30 7.85 -5.62
CA LEU A 108 1.63 7.34 -5.98
C LEU A 108 2.33 6.66 -4.80
N LEU A 109 2.35 7.30 -3.63
CA LEU A 109 2.97 6.74 -2.44
C LEU A 109 2.24 5.48 -1.94
N THR A 110 0.92 5.44 -2.08
CA THR A 110 0.13 4.25 -1.73
C THR A 110 0.46 3.08 -2.64
N GLU A 111 0.57 3.31 -3.95
CA GLU A 111 0.98 2.28 -4.92
C GLU A 111 2.39 1.77 -4.66
N GLU A 112 3.35 2.66 -4.40
CA GLU A 112 4.72 2.28 -4.08
C GLU A 112 4.81 1.43 -2.81
N LEU A 113 4.17 1.86 -1.73
CA LEU A 113 4.16 1.13 -0.46
C LEU A 113 3.53 -0.26 -0.59
N ASN A 114 2.42 -0.37 -1.33
CA ASN A 114 1.80 -1.67 -1.58
C ASN A 114 2.71 -2.58 -2.41
N THR A 115 3.40 -2.04 -3.43
CA THR A 115 4.36 -2.80 -4.23
C THR A 115 5.52 -3.32 -3.38
N GLN A 116 6.05 -2.50 -2.47
CA GLN A 116 7.09 -2.90 -1.54
C GLN A 116 6.62 -4.02 -0.60
N GLN A 117 5.43 -3.87 0.00
CA GLN A 117 4.85 -4.89 0.88
C GLN A 117 4.64 -6.23 0.15
N GLU A 118 4.16 -6.22 -1.09
CA GLU A 118 4.01 -7.43 -1.91
C GLU A 118 5.36 -8.09 -2.19
N ARG A 119 6.41 -7.31 -2.49
CA ARG A 119 7.77 -7.83 -2.68
C ARG A 119 8.33 -8.46 -1.41
N GLU A 120 8.14 -7.80 -0.26
CA GLU A 120 8.60 -8.33 1.04
C GLU A 120 7.85 -9.61 1.41
N LYS A 121 6.53 -9.66 1.17
CA LYS A 121 5.71 -10.85 1.40
C LYS A 121 6.20 -12.01 0.55
N LYS A 122 6.41 -11.80 -0.75
CA LYS A 122 6.96 -12.83 -1.66
C LYS A 122 8.34 -13.29 -1.21
N LYS A 123 9.23 -12.37 -0.80
CA LYS A 123 10.55 -12.71 -0.29
C LYS A 123 10.48 -13.57 0.98
N LYS A 124 9.56 -13.22 1.90
CA LYS A 124 9.35 -14.00 3.13
C LYS A 124 8.82 -15.39 2.82
N GLN A 125 7.82 -15.54 1.95
CA GLN A 125 7.30 -16.82 1.50
C GLN A 125 8.40 -17.68 0.87
N LYS A 126 9.18 -17.10 -0.03
CA LYS A 126 10.32 -17.81 -0.64
C LYS A 126 11.34 -18.27 0.39
N ASN A 127 11.70 -17.45 1.37
CA ASN A 127 12.64 -17.85 2.42
C ASN A 127 12.07 -18.97 3.30
N GLN A 128 10.77 -18.95 3.62
CA GLN A 128 10.11 -20.01 4.36
C GLN A 128 10.12 -21.32 3.58
N PHE A 129 9.79 -21.27 2.29
CA PHE A 129 9.84 -22.41 1.40
C PHE A 129 11.26 -23.04 1.34
N ILE A 130 12.29 -22.21 1.15
CA ILE A 130 13.69 -22.66 1.16
C ILE A 130 14.04 -23.32 2.50
N GLN A 131 13.63 -22.76 3.62
CA GLN A 131 13.85 -23.37 4.93
C GLN A 131 13.14 -24.71 5.07
N HIS A 132 11.91 -24.86 4.58
CA HIS A 132 11.22 -26.14 4.57
C HIS A 132 11.99 -27.18 3.74
N LEU A 133 12.48 -26.81 2.56
CA LEU A 133 13.32 -27.70 1.73
C LEU A 133 14.58 -28.19 2.46
N MET A 134 15.19 -27.31 3.25
CA MET A 134 16.45 -27.62 3.95
C MET A 134 16.30 -28.51 5.19
N HIS A 135 15.10 -28.59 5.77
CA HIS A 135 14.83 -29.34 6.99
C HIS A 135 14.11 -30.67 6.71
N VAL A 136 14.13 -31.14 5.47
CA VAL A 136 13.57 -32.45 5.12
C VAL A 136 14.64 -33.53 5.31
N ASP A 137 14.46 -34.38 6.31
CA ASP A 137 15.40 -35.46 6.68
C ASP A 137 15.25 -36.73 5.84
N SER A 138 14.15 -36.87 5.05
CA SER A 138 13.89 -38.06 4.25
C SER A 138 13.25 -37.70 2.90
N ALA A 139 11.98 -37.98 2.71
CA ALA A 139 11.27 -37.67 1.47
C ALA A 139 10.45 -36.38 1.59
N TYR A 140 10.33 -35.62 0.50
CA TYR A 140 9.48 -34.44 0.45
C TYR A 140 8.01 -34.79 0.65
N SER A 141 7.33 -34.07 1.55
CA SER A 141 5.90 -34.27 1.75
C SER A 141 5.11 -33.86 0.50
N GLU A 142 3.95 -34.48 0.28
CA GLU A 142 3.07 -34.14 -0.85
C GLU A 142 2.65 -32.63 -0.80
N ALA A 143 2.46 -32.07 0.39
CA ALA A 143 2.18 -30.66 0.57
C ALA A 143 3.32 -29.77 0.07
N LEU A 144 4.58 -30.13 0.37
CA LEU A 144 5.76 -29.40 -0.08
C LEU A 144 5.97 -29.53 -1.60
N LYS A 145 5.71 -30.70 -2.17
CA LYS A 145 5.76 -30.92 -3.62
C LYS A 145 4.73 -30.07 -4.35
N LEU A 146 3.50 -29.99 -3.81
CA LEU A 146 2.44 -29.16 -4.36
C LEU A 146 2.79 -27.66 -4.27
N GLU A 147 3.29 -27.19 -3.12
CA GLU A 147 3.75 -25.82 -2.92
C GLU A 147 4.88 -25.46 -3.91
N ALA A 148 5.84 -26.36 -4.09
CA ALA A 148 6.95 -26.19 -5.04
C ALA A 148 6.45 -26.02 -6.48
N LEU A 149 5.50 -26.88 -6.89
CA LEU A 149 4.95 -26.83 -8.24
C LEU A 149 4.10 -25.56 -8.47
N GLU A 150 3.19 -25.26 -7.54
CA GLU A 150 2.25 -24.13 -7.71
C GLU A 150 2.92 -22.76 -7.64
N LEU A 151 3.84 -22.56 -6.69
CA LEU A 151 4.44 -21.23 -6.44
C LEU A 151 5.71 -20.98 -7.23
N TYR A 152 6.47 -22.04 -7.53
CA TYR A 152 7.81 -21.90 -8.11
C TYR A 152 8.01 -22.71 -9.40
N ASN A 153 6.97 -23.44 -9.85
CA ASN A 153 7.04 -24.35 -11.02
C ASN A 153 8.18 -25.38 -10.90
N LEU A 154 8.44 -25.84 -9.67
CA LEU A 154 9.48 -26.83 -9.36
C LEU A 154 8.84 -28.20 -9.13
N GLN A 155 9.38 -29.21 -9.80
CA GLN A 155 9.05 -30.61 -9.53
C GLN A 155 10.08 -31.16 -8.54
N LEU A 156 9.64 -31.45 -7.31
CA LEU A 156 10.49 -32.07 -6.29
C LEU A 156 10.37 -33.59 -6.41
N ASP A 157 11.48 -34.24 -6.70
CA ASP A 157 11.64 -35.68 -6.65
C ASP A 157 12.77 -36.06 -5.67
N ASP A 158 13.01 -37.35 -5.47
CA ASP A 158 14.03 -37.86 -4.53
C ASP A 158 15.49 -37.59 -5.04
N GLN A 159 15.66 -37.04 -6.23
CA GLN A 159 16.94 -36.72 -6.84
C GLN A 159 17.30 -35.25 -6.77
N ASN A 160 16.38 -34.39 -6.26
CA ASN A 160 16.66 -32.96 -6.12
C ASN A 160 17.62 -32.69 -4.97
N HIS A 161 18.60 -31.86 -5.23
CA HIS A 161 19.56 -31.40 -4.24
C HIS A 161 19.43 -29.91 -4.02
N CYS A 162 19.43 -29.49 -2.75
CA CYS A 162 19.46 -28.06 -2.42
C CYS A 162 20.93 -27.65 -2.15
N VAL A 163 21.43 -26.70 -2.95
CA VAL A 163 22.79 -26.14 -2.77
C VAL A 163 22.70 -24.71 -2.28
N LEU A 164 23.25 -24.46 -1.11
CA LEU A 164 23.36 -23.12 -0.53
C LEU A 164 24.74 -22.51 -0.84
N THR A 165 24.71 -21.34 -1.50
CA THR A 165 25.93 -20.57 -1.69
C THR A 165 25.67 -19.09 -1.47
N LYS A 166 26.70 -18.39 -0.99
CA LYS A 166 26.71 -16.91 -0.89
C LYS A 166 27.06 -16.23 -2.22
N ASP A 167 27.64 -16.96 -3.18
CA ASP A 167 28.04 -16.41 -4.48
C ASP A 167 27.29 -17.09 -5.63
N LYS A 168 26.36 -16.36 -6.24
CA LYS A 168 25.57 -16.80 -7.40
C LYS A 168 26.43 -17.19 -8.60
N ARG A 169 27.61 -16.59 -8.77
CA ARG A 169 28.53 -16.90 -9.89
C ARG A 169 29.10 -18.30 -9.81
N LEU A 170 29.29 -18.81 -8.60
CA LEU A 170 29.73 -20.19 -8.40
C LEU A 170 28.66 -21.20 -8.85
N LEU A 171 27.38 -20.94 -8.58
CA LEU A 171 26.30 -21.83 -9.01
C LEU A 171 26.19 -21.90 -10.53
N SER A 172 26.24 -20.77 -11.22
CA SER A 172 26.13 -20.74 -12.68
C SER A 172 27.30 -21.44 -13.40
N SER A 173 28.47 -21.50 -12.76
CA SER A 173 29.64 -22.23 -13.30
C SER A 173 29.59 -23.74 -13.12
N TYR A 174 28.99 -24.20 -11.98
CA TYR A 174 28.90 -25.64 -11.66
C TYR A 174 27.63 -26.29 -12.19
N TYR A 175 26.55 -25.51 -12.35
CA TYR A 175 25.23 -26.00 -12.77
C TYR A 175 24.65 -25.09 -13.87
N PRO A 176 25.26 -25.10 -15.06
CA PRO A 176 24.75 -24.31 -16.19
C PRO A 176 23.36 -24.82 -16.62
N GLY A 177 22.38 -23.96 -16.69
CA GLY A 177 21.03 -24.30 -17.12
C GLY A 177 20.04 -24.66 -15.98
N HIS A 178 20.44 -24.58 -14.73
CA HIS A 178 19.55 -24.77 -13.59
C HIS A 178 19.01 -23.42 -13.08
N GLU A 179 17.74 -23.40 -12.65
CA GLU A 179 17.16 -22.21 -12.02
C GLU A 179 17.85 -21.93 -10.67
N ILE A 180 18.34 -20.70 -10.52
CA ILE A 180 19.02 -20.23 -9.31
C ILE A 180 18.04 -19.33 -8.56
N PHE A 181 17.61 -19.77 -7.40
CA PHE A 181 16.69 -19.04 -6.50
C PHE A 181 17.38 -17.98 -5.64
#